data_abe62991402975dee55c0144a2b7f574
#
_entry.id   abe62991402975dee55c0144a2b7f574
#
_cell.length_a   1.000
_cell.length_b   1.000
_cell.length_c   1.000
_cell.angle_alpha   90.00
_cell.angle_beta   90.00
_cell.angle_gamma   90.00
#
_symmetry.space_group_name_H-M   'P 1'
#
loop_
_entity.id
_entity.type
_entity.pdbx_description
1 polymer ?
#
loop_
_entity_poly.entity_id
_entity_poly.type
_entity_poly.pdbx_seq_one_letter_code
_entity_poly.pdbx_strand_id
1 'polypeptide(L)'
;MPSYRFTPIVDKLPSTVPFVGPETQERNRGRPFRARIGANESVFGPSPKAVRAMEKAAAEAWKYCDPENHDLKQALAAHHGVTPDNIVVGEGIDGLFGYAARLFVEPGVTVATSLGAYPTFNFHVHGYGGRLVTTPYVDDREDPESLLDLAKRENARLVFFANPDNPMGSWWDAAAVQGLIEHIPEGTVLCLDEAYCEFAPAGTTPAIDVADPRVLRFRTFSKVHGLAGARVGYAIGEAGLIKSFDKIRNHFGVNKIAQAGALAALADQAHMADVLRRVARARERIAEIAIANGLTPLPSATNFVTIECGRDGAFARRILTELIARDIFIRMPGVAPLDRCIRVSAGADADLDAFAEALPAALRAPADG
;
A
#
# COMPACT_ATOMS: atom_id res chain seq x y z
N MET A 1 -37.12 -3.99 9.27
CA MET A 1 -35.82 -3.32 9.52
C MET A 1 -36.04 -1.82 9.43
N PRO A 2 -35.35 -1.00 10.24
CA PRO A 2 -35.45 0.43 10.07
C PRO A 2 -35.01 0.82 8.65
N SER A 3 -35.77 1.67 7.97
CA SER A 3 -35.43 2.16 6.63
C SER A 3 -34.63 3.45 6.75
N TYR A 4 -33.39 3.46 6.27
CA TYR A 4 -32.56 4.65 6.18
C TYR A 4 -32.67 5.24 4.75
N ARG A 5 -32.63 6.56 4.65
CA ARG A 5 -32.53 7.24 3.36
C ARG A 5 -31.08 7.50 3.01
N PHE A 6 -30.41 6.47 2.56
CA PHE A 6 -29.05 6.62 2.05
C PHE A 6 -29.02 7.38 0.71
N THR A 7 -27.85 7.84 0.31
CA THR A 7 -27.66 8.34 -1.05
C THR A 7 -27.71 7.18 -2.04
N PRO A 8 -28.10 7.41 -3.31
CA PRO A 8 -28.15 6.36 -4.32
C PRO A 8 -26.81 5.65 -4.58
N ILE A 9 -25.69 6.30 -4.24
CA ILE A 9 -24.35 5.69 -4.29
C ILE A 9 -24.22 4.65 -3.19
N VAL A 10 -24.47 5.07 -1.94
CA VAL A 10 -24.31 4.21 -0.76
C VAL A 10 -25.24 3.00 -0.79
N ASP A 11 -26.47 3.16 -1.28
CA ASP A 11 -27.43 2.06 -1.42
C ASP A 11 -26.94 0.92 -2.33
N LYS A 12 -26.05 1.22 -3.27
CA LYS A 12 -25.48 0.24 -4.22
C LYS A 12 -24.19 -0.40 -3.73
N LEU A 13 -23.57 0.14 -2.70
CA LEU A 13 -22.30 -0.39 -2.20
C LEU A 13 -22.53 -1.61 -1.32
N PRO A 14 -21.62 -2.63 -1.40
CA PRO A 14 -21.70 -3.78 -0.52
C PRO A 14 -21.34 -3.37 0.93
N SER A 15 -22.12 -3.87 1.89
CA SER A 15 -21.85 -3.67 3.34
C SER A 15 -20.73 -4.62 3.84
N THR A 16 -19.74 -4.89 3.02
CA THR A 16 -18.63 -5.79 3.36
C THR A 16 -17.40 -4.99 3.74
N VAL A 17 -16.66 -5.46 4.76
CA VAL A 17 -15.36 -4.90 5.09
C VAL A 17 -14.38 -5.33 4.01
N PRO A 18 -13.74 -4.38 3.28
CA PRO A 18 -12.83 -4.73 2.18
C PRO A 18 -11.57 -5.46 2.65
N PHE A 19 -11.29 -5.41 3.95
CA PHE A 19 -10.11 -5.99 4.56
C PHE A 19 -10.44 -6.70 5.88
N VAL A 20 -10.35 -8.02 5.91
CA VAL A 20 -10.45 -8.79 7.15
C VAL A 20 -9.06 -8.91 7.76
N GLY A 21 -8.83 -8.23 8.89
CA GLY A 21 -7.55 -8.25 9.60
C GLY A 21 -7.26 -9.59 10.30
N PRO A 22 -6.00 -9.83 10.71
CA PRO A 22 -5.65 -11.02 11.46
C PRO A 22 -6.38 -11.10 12.80
N GLU A 23 -6.66 -9.98 13.46
CA GLU A 23 -7.38 -9.92 14.74
C GLU A 23 -8.79 -10.55 14.66
N THR A 24 -9.51 -10.32 13.58
CA THR A 24 -10.83 -10.93 13.35
C THR A 24 -10.70 -12.44 13.17
N GLN A 25 -9.69 -12.88 12.44
CA GLN A 25 -9.44 -14.30 12.25
C GLN A 25 -9.00 -14.98 13.57
N GLU A 26 -8.14 -14.34 14.37
CA GLU A 26 -7.72 -14.82 15.68
C GLU A 26 -8.90 -14.95 16.64
N ARG A 27 -9.80 -13.96 16.69
CA ARG A 27 -11.04 -14.04 17.48
C ARG A 27 -11.91 -15.22 17.05
N ASN A 28 -12.10 -15.41 15.75
CA ASN A 28 -12.94 -16.50 15.23
C ASN A 28 -12.34 -17.89 15.48
N ARG A 29 -11.00 -17.97 15.52
CA ARG A 29 -10.26 -19.23 15.77
C ARG A 29 -10.04 -19.51 17.26
N GLY A 30 -10.20 -18.50 18.12
CA GLY A 30 -9.94 -18.59 19.55
C GLY A 30 -8.46 -18.71 19.93
N ARG A 31 -7.54 -18.41 18.99
CA ARG A 31 -6.09 -18.47 19.24
C ARG A 31 -5.30 -17.51 18.31
N PRO A 32 -4.13 -16.99 18.77
CA PRO A 32 -3.27 -16.14 17.96
C PRO A 32 -2.61 -16.91 16.82
N PHE A 33 -2.13 -16.20 15.81
CA PHE A 33 -1.21 -16.72 14.81
C PHE A 33 0.20 -16.87 15.39
N ARG A 34 0.93 -17.90 14.95
CA ARG A 34 2.37 -18.07 15.22
C ARG A 34 3.20 -17.07 14.41
N ALA A 35 2.76 -16.78 13.18
CA ALA A 35 3.38 -15.79 12.30
C ALA A 35 2.30 -14.94 11.62
N ARG A 36 2.43 -13.61 11.73
CA ARG A 36 1.54 -12.61 11.10
C ARG A 36 2.29 -11.93 9.96
N ILE A 37 2.44 -12.62 8.84
CA ILE A 37 3.22 -12.20 7.68
C ILE A 37 2.35 -12.01 6.43
N GLY A 38 1.16 -11.42 6.58
CA GLY A 38 0.20 -11.23 5.50
C GLY A 38 -0.23 -9.79 5.24
N ALA A 39 -0.01 -8.85 6.17
CA ALA A 39 -0.53 -7.49 6.08
C ALA A 39 0.51 -6.45 5.61
N ASN A 40 1.70 -6.88 5.21
CA ASN A 40 2.81 -6.02 4.78
C ASN A 40 3.20 -4.98 5.86
N GLU A 41 3.06 -5.36 7.12
CA GLU A 41 3.55 -4.61 8.26
C GLU A 41 5.06 -4.78 8.37
N SER A 42 5.74 -3.85 9.06
CA SER A 42 7.16 -4.02 9.40
C SER A 42 7.27 -4.66 10.78
N VAL A 43 7.53 -5.96 10.82
CA VAL A 43 7.73 -6.71 12.08
C VAL A 43 8.96 -6.23 12.86
N PHE A 44 9.84 -5.46 12.21
CA PHE A 44 11.03 -4.88 12.81
C PHE A 44 10.72 -3.66 13.68
N GLY A 45 9.48 -3.17 13.63
CA GLY A 45 8.96 -2.08 14.45
C GLY A 45 9.46 -0.70 14.05
N PRO A 46 8.96 0.32 14.74
CA PRO A 46 9.40 1.70 14.57
C PRO A 46 10.77 1.94 15.25
N SER A 47 11.46 3.00 14.80
CA SER A 47 12.70 3.47 15.43
C SER A 47 12.51 3.69 16.93
N PRO A 48 13.47 3.31 17.78
CA PRO A 48 13.45 3.64 19.20
C PRO A 48 13.32 5.15 19.50
N LYS A 49 13.81 6.01 18.59
CA LYS A 49 13.60 7.47 18.69
C LYS A 49 12.15 7.84 18.43
N ALA A 50 11.50 7.20 17.45
CA ALA A 50 10.09 7.40 17.17
C ALA A 50 9.21 6.93 18.34
N VAL A 51 9.51 5.77 18.93
CA VAL A 51 8.81 5.27 20.13
C VAL A 51 8.87 6.28 21.25
N ARG A 52 10.05 6.76 21.62
CA ARG A 52 10.19 7.77 22.68
C ARG A 52 9.49 9.09 22.37
N ALA A 53 9.48 9.52 21.11
CA ALA A 53 8.76 10.72 20.71
C ALA A 53 7.24 10.54 20.85
N MET A 54 6.70 9.37 20.47
CA MET A 54 5.30 9.03 20.63
C MET A 54 4.90 8.92 22.10
N GLU A 55 5.71 8.28 22.95
CA GLU A 55 5.49 8.20 24.40
C GLU A 55 5.38 9.59 25.03
N LYS A 56 6.33 10.49 24.70
CA LYS A 56 6.28 11.88 25.15
C LYS A 56 5.02 12.62 24.67
N ALA A 57 4.66 12.44 23.40
CA ALA A 57 3.48 13.08 22.83
C ALA A 57 2.17 12.51 23.41
N ALA A 58 2.14 11.24 23.82
CA ALA A 58 0.98 10.60 24.43
C ALA A 58 0.55 11.28 25.74
N ALA A 59 1.51 11.79 26.54
CA ALA A 59 1.22 12.57 27.75
C ALA A 59 0.48 13.88 27.47
N GLU A 60 0.51 14.36 26.23
CA GLU A 60 -0.16 15.58 25.78
C GLU A 60 -1.38 15.31 24.88
N ALA A 61 -1.89 14.06 24.84
CA ALA A 61 -3.00 13.67 23.99
C ALA A 61 -4.33 14.42 24.27
N TRP A 62 -4.42 15.14 25.39
CA TRP A 62 -5.53 16.03 25.70
C TRP A 62 -5.58 17.31 24.84
N LYS A 63 -4.49 17.64 24.14
CA LYS A 63 -4.42 18.74 23.17
C LYS A 63 -4.68 18.21 21.77
N TYR A 64 -5.36 18.99 20.95
CA TYR A 64 -5.40 18.73 19.53
C TYR A 64 -3.97 18.71 18.93
N CYS A 65 -3.83 17.99 17.82
CA CYS A 65 -2.61 18.04 17.00
C CYS A 65 -2.47 19.39 16.28
N ASP A 66 -1.30 19.63 15.68
CA ASP A 66 -1.14 20.73 14.72
C ASP A 66 -1.93 20.42 13.43
N PRO A 67 -2.97 21.21 13.08
CA PRO A 67 -3.79 20.96 11.89
C PRO A 67 -3.04 21.19 10.58
N GLU A 68 -1.94 21.92 10.60
CA GLU A 68 -1.10 22.22 9.45
C GLU A 68 0.02 21.19 9.27
N ASN A 69 0.31 20.36 10.27
CA ASN A 69 1.44 19.42 10.30
C ASN A 69 2.78 20.12 10.00
N HIS A 70 2.97 21.34 10.50
CA HIS A 70 4.03 22.25 10.09
C HIS A 70 5.42 21.61 10.15
N ASP A 71 5.84 21.13 11.34
CA ASP A 71 7.19 20.58 11.54
C ASP A 71 7.44 19.36 10.63
N LEU A 72 6.44 18.49 10.48
CA LEU A 72 6.57 17.32 9.61
C LEU A 72 6.64 17.72 8.13
N LYS A 73 5.85 18.69 7.69
CA LYS A 73 5.94 19.22 6.31
C LYS A 73 7.30 19.86 6.03
N GLN A 74 7.84 20.64 6.96
CA GLN A 74 9.19 21.22 6.83
C GLN A 74 10.27 20.13 6.69
N ALA A 75 10.22 19.11 7.54
CA ALA A 75 11.17 18.01 7.50
C ALA A 75 11.07 17.18 6.20
N LEU A 76 9.85 16.89 5.74
CA LEU A 76 9.62 16.20 4.48
C LEU A 76 10.07 17.03 3.27
N ALA A 77 9.80 18.33 3.27
CA ALA A 77 10.24 19.25 2.22
C ALA A 77 11.77 19.27 2.10
N ALA A 78 12.47 19.39 3.22
CA ALA A 78 13.94 19.33 3.28
C ALA A 78 14.45 17.94 2.78
N HIS A 79 13.79 16.85 3.17
CA HIS A 79 14.16 15.49 2.77
C HIS A 79 14.04 15.26 1.26
N HIS A 80 13.00 15.84 0.63
CA HIS A 80 12.73 15.65 -0.79
C HIS A 80 13.28 16.77 -1.70
N GLY A 81 13.83 17.83 -1.14
CA GLY A 81 14.33 18.97 -1.91
C GLY A 81 13.22 19.80 -2.56
N VAL A 82 12.04 19.87 -1.93
CA VAL A 82 10.87 20.63 -2.37
C VAL A 82 10.47 21.67 -1.31
N THR A 83 9.36 22.40 -1.53
CA THR A 83 8.84 23.34 -0.53
C THR A 83 7.73 22.69 0.31
N PRO A 84 7.43 23.18 1.52
CA PRO A 84 6.31 22.67 2.32
C PRO A 84 4.95 22.80 1.63
N ASP A 85 4.80 23.74 0.71
CA ASP A 85 3.57 23.92 -0.07
C ASP A 85 3.33 22.79 -1.09
N ASN A 86 4.37 22.03 -1.40
CA ASN A 86 4.28 20.83 -2.25
C ASN A 86 3.88 19.56 -1.50
N ILE A 87 3.59 19.65 -0.19
CA ILE A 87 3.35 18.47 0.64
C ILE A 87 2.03 18.60 1.37
N VAL A 88 1.21 17.54 1.32
CA VAL A 88 0.08 17.33 2.21
C VAL A 88 0.31 16.07 3.05
N VAL A 89 0.05 16.16 4.36
CA VAL A 89 0.11 15.03 5.30
C VAL A 89 -1.31 14.60 5.62
N GLY A 90 -1.54 13.28 5.67
CA GLY A 90 -2.86 12.69 5.93
C GLY A 90 -2.82 11.40 6.75
N GLU A 91 -4.00 10.85 7.05
CA GLU A 91 -4.22 9.66 7.88
C GLU A 91 -3.79 8.36 7.16
N GLY A 92 -2.51 8.26 6.83
CA GLY A 92 -1.95 7.28 5.89
C GLY A 92 -2.29 7.64 4.45
N ILE A 93 -1.66 6.95 3.50
CA ILE A 93 -1.94 7.19 2.08
C ILE A 93 -3.37 6.79 1.70
N ASP A 94 -3.98 5.86 2.43
CA ASP A 94 -5.36 5.46 2.20
C ASP A 94 -6.34 6.63 2.39
N GLY A 95 -6.19 7.42 3.47
CA GLY A 95 -6.95 8.66 3.65
C GLY A 95 -6.69 9.67 2.53
N LEU A 96 -5.43 9.79 2.10
CA LEU A 96 -5.06 10.68 0.99
C LEU A 96 -5.62 10.23 -0.36
N PHE A 97 -5.72 8.92 -0.63
CA PHE A 97 -6.43 8.39 -1.80
C PHE A 97 -7.92 8.74 -1.76
N GLY A 98 -8.54 8.66 -0.58
CA GLY A 98 -9.92 9.11 -0.38
C GLY A 98 -10.09 10.60 -0.69
N TYR A 99 -9.15 11.43 -0.28
CA TYR A 99 -9.17 12.86 -0.61
C TYR A 99 -8.90 13.11 -2.10
N ALA A 100 -7.96 12.42 -2.72
CA ALA A 100 -7.73 12.53 -4.17
C ALA A 100 -9.00 12.12 -4.95
N ALA A 101 -9.62 11.00 -4.59
CA ALA A 101 -10.89 10.61 -5.18
C ALA A 101 -11.97 11.70 -4.98
N ARG A 102 -12.10 12.27 -3.78
CA ARG A 102 -13.06 13.35 -3.49
C ARG A 102 -12.80 14.63 -4.27
N LEU A 103 -11.55 14.95 -4.60
CA LEU A 103 -11.21 16.13 -5.41
C LEU A 103 -11.59 15.98 -6.88
N PHE A 104 -11.49 14.76 -7.43
CA PHE A 104 -11.55 14.56 -8.87
C PHE A 104 -12.71 13.68 -9.33
N VAL A 105 -13.36 12.95 -8.42
CA VAL A 105 -14.38 11.95 -8.77
C VAL A 105 -15.76 12.40 -8.31
N GLU A 106 -16.69 12.35 -9.23
CA GLU A 106 -18.14 12.49 -9.04
C GLU A 106 -18.85 11.39 -9.84
N PRO A 107 -20.16 11.17 -9.69
CA PRO A 107 -20.86 10.11 -10.37
C PRO A 107 -20.64 10.13 -11.89
N GLY A 108 -20.14 8.99 -12.42
CA GLY A 108 -19.86 8.80 -13.85
C GLY A 108 -18.47 9.23 -14.32
N VAL A 109 -17.68 9.89 -13.49
CA VAL A 109 -16.27 10.19 -13.82
C VAL A 109 -15.48 8.88 -13.94
N THR A 110 -14.70 8.77 -15.01
CA THR A 110 -13.86 7.59 -15.24
C THR A 110 -12.52 7.69 -14.52
N VAL A 111 -12.12 6.57 -13.91
CA VAL A 111 -10.82 6.35 -13.27
C VAL A 111 -10.22 5.07 -13.83
N ALA A 112 -8.95 5.12 -14.25
CA ALA A 112 -8.24 3.98 -14.82
C ALA A 112 -7.20 3.42 -13.86
N THR A 113 -7.07 2.09 -13.81
CA THR A 113 -6.06 1.37 -13.03
C THR A 113 -5.83 -0.03 -13.63
N SER A 114 -4.92 -0.80 -13.03
CA SER A 114 -4.70 -2.20 -13.41
C SER A 114 -5.63 -3.15 -12.66
N LEU A 115 -6.08 -4.21 -13.32
CA LEU A 115 -6.96 -5.22 -12.75
C LEU A 115 -6.22 -6.06 -11.70
N GLY A 116 -6.52 -5.85 -10.44
CA GLY A 116 -5.84 -6.53 -9.32
C GLY A 116 -4.87 -5.63 -8.55
N ALA A 117 -4.67 -4.38 -8.99
CA ALA A 117 -3.95 -3.35 -8.22
C ALA A 117 -4.57 -3.10 -6.84
N TYR A 118 -3.90 -2.33 -6.01
CA TYR A 118 -4.28 -2.11 -4.61
C TYR A 118 -5.76 -1.70 -4.44
N PRO A 119 -6.57 -2.54 -3.76
CA PRO A 119 -8.04 -2.42 -3.86
C PRO A 119 -8.63 -1.24 -3.09
N THR A 120 -7.91 -0.64 -2.14
CA THR A 120 -8.49 0.43 -1.31
C THR A 120 -8.69 1.72 -2.11
N PHE A 121 -7.83 2.00 -3.08
CA PHE A 121 -8.07 3.09 -4.01
C PHE A 121 -9.40 2.91 -4.76
N ASN A 122 -9.65 1.69 -5.27
CA ASN A 122 -10.88 1.34 -5.97
C ASN A 122 -12.12 1.52 -5.08
N PHE A 123 -12.01 1.19 -3.79
CA PHE A 123 -13.07 1.39 -2.81
C PHE A 123 -13.45 2.88 -2.70
N HIS A 124 -12.47 3.79 -2.65
CA HIS A 124 -12.73 5.22 -2.65
C HIS A 124 -13.39 5.69 -3.94
N VAL A 125 -12.92 5.24 -5.11
CA VAL A 125 -13.54 5.58 -6.41
C VAL A 125 -15.03 5.20 -6.43
N HIS A 126 -15.35 3.98 -6.04
CA HIS A 126 -16.74 3.52 -5.94
C HIS A 126 -17.54 4.31 -4.91
N GLY A 127 -16.93 4.67 -3.78
CA GLY A 127 -17.53 5.46 -2.71
C GLY A 127 -17.97 6.85 -3.16
N TYR A 128 -17.33 7.42 -4.16
CA TYR A 128 -17.73 8.70 -4.79
C TYR A 128 -18.53 8.52 -6.10
N GLY A 129 -18.89 7.29 -6.45
CA GLY A 129 -19.71 6.99 -7.64
C GLY A 129 -18.94 7.02 -8.96
N GLY A 130 -17.61 6.98 -8.91
CA GLY A 130 -16.75 6.92 -10.09
C GLY A 130 -16.90 5.62 -10.85
N ARG A 131 -16.69 5.68 -12.17
CA ARG A 131 -16.61 4.53 -13.06
C ARG A 131 -15.18 4.04 -13.15
N LEU A 132 -14.89 2.92 -12.49
CA LEU A 132 -13.58 2.29 -12.56
C LEU A 132 -13.45 1.48 -13.85
N VAL A 133 -12.38 1.71 -14.62
CA VAL A 133 -11.99 0.91 -15.78
C VAL A 133 -10.60 0.32 -15.54
N THR A 134 -10.37 -0.91 -16.02
CA THR A 134 -9.13 -1.63 -15.73
C THR A 134 -8.48 -2.21 -16.98
N THR A 135 -7.15 -2.27 -16.98
CA THR A 135 -6.34 -3.06 -17.90
C THR A 135 -5.70 -4.25 -17.17
N PRO A 136 -5.50 -5.41 -17.81
CA PRO A 136 -4.84 -6.53 -17.18
C PRO A 136 -3.36 -6.23 -16.88
N TYR A 137 -2.79 -6.98 -15.95
CA TYR A 137 -1.34 -7.08 -15.78
C TYR A 137 -0.72 -7.78 -17.00
N VAL A 138 0.49 -7.40 -17.35
CA VAL A 138 1.32 -8.06 -18.38
C VAL A 138 2.57 -8.60 -17.68
N ASP A 139 2.85 -9.90 -17.84
CA ASP A 139 3.98 -10.58 -17.19
C ASP A 139 4.09 -10.29 -15.69
N ASP A 140 2.95 -10.38 -14.99
CA ASP A 140 2.80 -10.13 -13.55
C ASP A 140 3.16 -8.69 -13.11
N ARG A 141 3.09 -7.72 -14.00
CA ARG A 141 3.38 -6.30 -13.74
C ARG A 141 2.23 -5.41 -14.18
N GLU A 142 2.01 -4.33 -13.47
CA GLU A 142 1.21 -3.24 -14.01
C GLU A 142 1.89 -2.74 -15.29
N ASP A 143 1.16 -2.61 -16.39
CA ASP A 143 1.71 -2.20 -17.67
C ASP A 143 1.42 -0.72 -17.96
N PRO A 144 2.45 0.17 -17.94
CA PRO A 144 2.26 1.60 -18.16
C PRO A 144 1.65 1.94 -19.51
N GLU A 145 2.02 1.23 -20.60
CA GLU A 145 1.53 1.52 -21.95
C GLU A 145 0.05 1.21 -22.08
N SER A 146 -0.37 0.00 -21.67
CA SER A 146 -1.79 -0.39 -21.67
C SER A 146 -2.64 0.50 -20.77
N LEU A 147 -2.07 0.97 -19.65
CA LEU A 147 -2.76 1.88 -18.74
C LEU A 147 -2.94 3.28 -19.36
N LEU A 148 -1.94 3.80 -20.06
CA LEU A 148 -2.03 5.06 -20.82
C LEU A 148 -3.07 4.98 -21.94
N ASP A 149 -3.06 3.87 -22.69
CA ASP A 149 -4.03 3.66 -23.77
C ASP A 149 -5.45 3.57 -23.24
N LEU A 150 -5.64 2.88 -22.12
CA LEU A 150 -6.92 2.82 -21.43
C LEU A 150 -7.37 4.22 -20.98
N ALA A 151 -6.47 4.99 -20.34
CA ALA A 151 -6.76 6.32 -19.84
C ALA A 151 -7.20 7.27 -20.97
N LYS A 152 -6.51 7.22 -22.11
CA LYS A 152 -6.83 8.02 -23.31
C LYS A 152 -8.18 7.61 -23.89
N ARG A 153 -8.40 6.31 -24.14
CA ARG A 153 -9.62 5.77 -24.76
C ARG A 153 -10.87 6.06 -23.93
N GLU A 154 -10.75 5.96 -22.62
CA GLU A 154 -11.87 6.11 -21.69
C GLU A 154 -12.01 7.55 -21.14
N ASN A 155 -11.15 8.48 -21.57
CA ASN A 155 -11.09 9.86 -21.06
C ASN A 155 -11.03 9.89 -19.53
N ALA A 156 -10.11 9.14 -18.94
CA ALA A 156 -9.99 9.02 -17.50
C ALA A 156 -9.52 10.31 -16.86
N ARG A 157 -10.17 10.72 -15.76
CA ARG A 157 -9.75 11.89 -14.98
C ARG A 157 -8.65 11.58 -13.97
N LEU A 158 -8.65 10.35 -13.44
CA LEU A 158 -7.57 9.84 -12.59
C LEU A 158 -7.01 8.55 -13.20
N VAL A 159 -5.70 8.38 -13.02
CA VAL A 159 -4.99 7.12 -13.26
C VAL A 159 -4.30 6.74 -11.95
N PHE A 160 -4.48 5.49 -11.51
CA PHE A 160 -3.73 4.94 -10.39
C PHE A 160 -2.68 3.96 -10.91
N PHE A 161 -1.44 4.14 -10.46
CA PHE A 161 -0.31 3.27 -10.77
C PHE A 161 0.60 3.15 -9.55
N ALA A 162 1.03 1.94 -9.20
CA ALA A 162 1.90 1.69 -8.07
C ALA A 162 3.30 1.26 -8.52
N ASN A 163 4.33 1.92 -7.98
CA ASN A 163 5.73 1.54 -8.25
C ASN A 163 6.61 1.73 -7.00
N PRO A 164 7.05 0.63 -6.36
CA PRO A 164 6.74 -0.80 -6.63
C PRO A 164 5.30 -1.20 -6.34
N ASP A 165 4.83 -2.20 -7.08
CA ASP A 165 3.46 -2.67 -7.06
C ASP A 165 3.11 -3.54 -5.83
N ASN A 166 1.87 -3.46 -5.44
CA ASN A 166 1.18 -4.38 -4.55
C ASN A 166 -0.13 -4.83 -5.24
N PRO A 167 -0.28 -6.12 -5.65
CA PRO A 167 0.16 -7.28 -4.87
C PRO A 167 1.39 -8.06 -5.39
N MET A 168 1.93 -7.76 -6.58
CA MET A 168 2.92 -8.65 -7.18
C MET A 168 4.36 -8.38 -6.73
N GLY A 169 4.66 -7.19 -6.19
CA GLY A 169 6.00 -6.79 -5.76
C GLY A 169 6.90 -6.32 -6.89
N SER A 170 6.39 -6.32 -8.11
CA SER A 170 7.10 -5.89 -9.32
C SER A 170 7.41 -4.39 -9.32
N TRP A 171 8.33 -3.99 -10.19
CA TRP A 171 8.69 -2.58 -10.34
C TRP A 171 9.15 -2.28 -11.76
N TRP A 172 9.08 -1.03 -12.11
CA TRP A 172 9.66 -0.44 -13.30
C TRP A 172 10.81 0.49 -12.91
N ASP A 173 11.77 0.67 -13.78
CA ASP A 173 12.82 1.67 -13.58
C ASP A 173 12.27 3.10 -13.71
N ALA A 174 13.10 4.08 -13.31
CA ALA A 174 12.72 5.48 -13.33
C ALA A 174 12.40 5.98 -14.75
N ALA A 175 13.04 5.42 -15.79
CA ALA A 175 12.79 5.83 -17.17
C ALA A 175 11.39 5.42 -17.65
N ALA A 176 10.96 4.19 -17.33
CA ALA A 176 9.62 3.71 -17.66
C ALA A 176 8.53 4.51 -16.91
N VAL A 177 8.73 4.79 -15.62
CA VAL A 177 7.79 5.61 -14.83
C VAL A 177 7.77 7.06 -15.33
N GLN A 178 8.92 7.61 -15.71
CA GLN A 178 9.01 8.94 -16.31
C GLN A 178 8.26 8.99 -17.65
N GLY A 179 8.40 7.95 -18.47
CA GLY A 179 7.62 7.82 -19.72
C GLY A 179 6.12 7.80 -19.47
N LEU A 180 5.64 7.11 -18.44
CA LEU A 180 4.24 7.17 -18.02
C LEU A 180 3.81 8.61 -17.67
N ILE A 181 4.59 9.32 -16.86
CA ILE A 181 4.32 10.71 -16.45
C ILE A 181 4.22 11.64 -17.67
N GLU A 182 5.18 11.57 -18.58
CA GLU A 182 5.25 12.43 -19.76
C GLU A 182 4.03 12.27 -20.68
N HIS A 183 3.50 11.05 -20.77
CA HIS A 183 2.41 10.71 -21.68
C HIS A 183 1.02 10.69 -21.06
N ILE A 184 0.90 11.04 -19.76
CA ILE A 184 -0.42 11.20 -19.11
C ILE A 184 -1.23 12.24 -19.89
N PRO A 185 -2.49 11.95 -20.29
CA PRO A 185 -3.33 12.88 -21.04
C PRO A 185 -3.54 14.21 -20.31
N GLU A 186 -3.70 15.29 -21.08
CA GLU A 186 -4.10 16.57 -20.51
C GLU A 186 -5.46 16.44 -19.77
N GLY A 187 -5.58 17.06 -18.59
CA GLY A 187 -6.78 16.96 -17.74
C GLY A 187 -6.89 15.69 -16.93
N THR A 188 -5.92 14.77 -17.05
CA THR A 188 -5.80 13.55 -16.23
C THR A 188 -4.76 13.76 -15.12
N VAL A 189 -5.03 13.27 -13.91
CA VAL A 189 -4.07 13.26 -12.79
C VAL A 189 -3.62 11.83 -12.52
N LEU A 190 -2.31 11.63 -12.46
CA LEU A 190 -1.67 10.39 -12.05
C LEU A 190 -1.55 10.35 -10.52
N CYS A 191 -2.18 9.37 -9.89
CA CYS A 191 -1.93 8.96 -8.52
C CYS A 191 -0.83 7.89 -8.54
N LEU A 192 0.44 8.31 -8.32
CA LEU A 192 1.59 7.43 -8.27
C LEU A 192 1.79 6.94 -6.83
N ASP A 193 1.49 5.67 -6.58
CA ASP A 193 1.68 5.03 -5.27
C ASP A 193 3.12 4.55 -5.13
N GLU A 194 3.88 5.23 -4.27
CA GLU A 194 5.26 4.93 -3.94
C GLU A 194 5.42 4.36 -2.52
N ALA A 195 4.40 3.65 -2.01
CA ALA A 195 4.41 3.13 -0.64
C ALA A 195 5.58 2.20 -0.32
N TYR A 196 6.24 1.66 -1.32
CA TYR A 196 7.35 0.72 -1.18
C TYR A 196 8.66 1.23 -1.80
N CYS A 197 8.74 2.49 -2.20
CA CYS A 197 9.88 3.02 -2.97
C CYS A 197 11.21 2.88 -2.22
N GLU A 198 11.23 2.91 -0.87
CA GLU A 198 12.45 2.76 -0.08
C GLU A 198 13.05 1.35 -0.17
N PHE A 199 12.26 0.31 -0.48
CA PHE A 199 12.72 -1.07 -0.62
C PHE A 199 13.22 -1.40 -2.03
N ALA A 200 12.96 -0.51 -2.98
CA ALA A 200 13.27 -0.72 -4.38
C ALA A 200 14.76 -0.52 -4.68
N PRO A 201 15.27 -1.16 -5.75
CA PRO A 201 16.61 -0.88 -6.24
C PRO A 201 16.83 0.61 -6.58
N ALA A 202 18.06 1.07 -6.49
CA ALA A 202 18.42 2.40 -6.97
C ALA A 202 18.01 2.56 -8.45
N GLY A 203 17.49 3.74 -8.80
CA GLY A 203 17.03 4.02 -10.17
C GLY A 203 15.58 3.58 -10.46
N THR A 204 14.81 3.16 -9.47
CA THR A 204 13.38 2.83 -9.62
C THR A 204 12.49 4.07 -9.59
N THR A 205 12.85 5.08 -8.80
CA THR A 205 12.03 6.26 -8.57
C THR A 205 12.53 7.41 -9.44
N PRO A 206 11.72 7.99 -10.36
CA PRO A 206 12.11 9.17 -11.12
C PRO A 206 12.25 10.39 -10.21
N ALA A 207 13.00 11.42 -10.69
CA ALA A 207 13.12 12.68 -9.99
C ALA A 207 11.73 13.29 -9.68
N ILE A 208 11.63 13.98 -8.54
CA ILE A 208 10.39 14.65 -8.17
C ILE A 208 10.33 16.00 -8.92
N ASP A 209 9.41 16.11 -9.87
CA ASP A 209 9.06 17.37 -10.50
C ASP A 209 7.73 17.87 -9.90
N VAL A 210 7.80 18.95 -9.14
CA VAL A 210 6.62 19.60 -8.53
C VAL A 210 6.03 20.69 -9.39
N ALA A 211 6.56 20.94 -10.58
CA ALA A 211 5.99 21.86 -11.56
C ALA A 211 4.89 21.20 -12.41
N ASP A 212 4.87 19.86 -12.50
CA ASP A 212 3.84 19.14 -13.25
C ASP A 212 2.56 18.98 -12.39
N PRO A 213 1.45 19.69 -12.74
CA PRO A 213 0.21 19.60 -11.97
C PRO A 213 -0.56 18.28 -12.17
N ARG A 214 -0.05 17.38 -13.04
CA ARG A 214 -0.71 16.12 -13.37
C ARG A 214 -0.30 14.97 -12.46
N VAL A 215 0.66 15.17 -11.53
CA VAL A 215 1.22 14.07 -10.74
C VAL A 215 1.06 14.31 -9.25
N LEU A 216 0.43 13.35 -8.56
CA LEU A 216 0.43 13.21 -7.11
C LEU A 216 1.20 11.95 -6.73
N ARG A 217 2.29 12.09 -5.97
CA ARG A 217 3.12 10.99 -5.49
C ARG A 217 2.79 10.69 -4.03
N PHE A 218 2.41 9.47 -3.72
CA PHE A 218 1.95 9.06 -2.40
C PHE A 218 3.00 8.23 -1.69
N ARG A 219 3.36 8.60 -0.46
CA ARG A 219 4.35 7.91 0.39
C ARG A 219 3.83 7.72 1.79
N THR A 220 4.35 6.73 2.50
CA THR A 220 3.81 6.29 3.79
C THR A 220 4.89 6.05 4.84
N PHE A 221 4.54 6.29 6.10
CA PHE A 221 5.32 5.83 7.25
C PHE A 221 4.94 4.41 7.71
N SER A 222 3.96 3.79 7.05
CA SER A 222 3.45 2.47 7.46
C SER A 222 4.42 1.33 7.19
N LYS A 223 5.34 1.46 6.22
CA LYS A 223 6.18 0.35 5.72
C LYS A 223 7.58 0.39 6.32
N VAL A 224 8.54 1.03 5.68
CA VAL A 224 9.94 1.06 6.16
C VAL A 224 10.09 1.64 7.55
N HIS A 225 9.27 2.62 7.91
CA HIS A 225 9.31 3.28 9.21
C HIS A 225 8.57 2.53 10.34
N GLY A 226 7.85 1.44 10.04
CA GLY A 226 7.17 0.62 11.03
C GLY A 226 6.00 1.29 11.77
N LEU A 227 5.39 2.32 11.17
CA LEU A 227 4.34 3.13 11.80
C LEU A 227 2.94 2.85 11.21
N ALA A 228 2.67 1.61 10.79
CA ALA A 228 1.38 1.24 10.18
C ALA A 228 0.18 1.61 11.07
N GLY A 229 0.25 1.34 12.35
CA GLY A 229 -0.80 1.65 13.33
C GLY A 229 -0.95 3.14 13.66
N ALA A 230 0.06 3.96 13.41
CA ALA A 230 0.03 5.41 13.68
C ALA A 230 -0.81 6.18 12.64
N ARG A 231 -1.07 5.59 11.48
CA ARG A 231 -1.86 6.19 10.39
C ARG A 231 -1.31 7.54 9.94
N VAL A 232 -0.10 7.55 9.39
CA VAL A 232 0.51 8.75 8.81
C VAL A 232 1.14 8.46 7.45
N GLY A 233 0.86 9.31 6.49
CA GLY A 233 1.41 9.32 5.14
C GLY A 233 1.37 10.72 4.57
N TYR A 234 1.90 10.88 3.36
CA TYR A 234 1.93 12.18 2.71
C TYR A 234 1.85 12.04 1.19
N ALA A 235 1.41 13.12 0.54
CA ALA A 235 1.51 13.23 -0.91
C ALA A 235 2.37 14.45 -1.28
N ILE A 236 3.05 14.33 -2.42
CA ILE A 236 3.90 15.38 -3.03
C ILE A 236 3.31 15.73 -4.39
N GLY A 237 3.20 17.02 -4.71
CA GLY A 237 2.69 17.50 -5.99
C GLY A 237 2.86 19.00 -6.17
N GLU A 238 2.29 19.55 -7.25
CA GLU A 238 2.25 20.97 -7.51
C GLU A 238 1.51 21.73 -6.37
N ALA A 239 2.02 22.90 -6.00
CA ALA A 239 1.56 23.63 -4.82
C ALA A 239 0.08 23.99 -4.83
N GLY A 240 -0.49 24.40 -5.97
CA GLY A 240 -1.91 24.70 -6.10
C GLY A 240 -2.79 23.46 -5.99
N LEU A 241 -2.33 22.34 -6.54
CA LEU A 241 -2.99 21.04 -6.41
C LEU A 241 -2.96 20.58 -4.94
N ILE A 242 -1.81 20.64 -4.27
CA ILE A 242 -1.66 20.29 -2.85
C ILE A 242 -2.55 21.18 -1.97
N LYS A 243 -2.59 22.47 -2.21
CA LYS A 243 -3.47 23.39 -1.48
C LYS A 243 -4.95 23.05 -1.63
N SER A 244 -5.33 22.39 -2.72
CA SER A 244 -6.73 21.99 -2.94
C SER A 244 -7.21 20.93 -1.93
N PHE A 245 -6.32 20.16 -1.32
CA PHE A 245 -6.65 19.22 -0.25
C PHE A 245 -7.20 19.92 0.99
N ASP A 246 -6.80 21.17 1.28
CA ASP A 246 -7.30 21.93 2.41
C ASP A 246 -8.81 22.23 2.32
N LYS A 247 -9.40 22.16 1.12
CA LYS A 247 -10.86 22.32 0.94
C LYS A 247 -11.66 21.16 1.51
N ILE A 248 -11.03 19.96 1.68
CA ILE A 248 -11.78 18.73 1.91
C ILE A 248 -11.18 17.79 2.96
N ARG A 249 -9.88 17.95 3.29
CA ARG A 249 -9.21 17.08 4.26
C ARG A 249 -9.74 17.27 5.67
N ASN A 250 -9.62 16.23 6.48
CA ASN A 250 -9.83 16.34 7.91
C ASN A 250 -8.64 17.08 8.55
N HIS A 251 -8.87 18.28 9.08
CA HIS A 251 -7.80 19.12 9.63
C HIS A 251 -7.09 18.51 10.85
N PHE A 252 -7.78 17.71 11.65
CA PHE A 252 -7.23 17.05 12.83
C PHE A 252 -7.07 15.53 12.65
N GLY A 253 -7.03 15.04 11.41
CA GLY A 253 -6.99 13.61 11.12
C GLY A 253 -5.70 12.93 11.54
N VAL A 254 -4.55 13.59 11.36
CA VAL A 254 -3.25 13.05 11.79
C VAL A 254 -3.02 13.43 13.24
N ASN A 255 -3.18 12.46 14.15
CA ASN A 255 -3.09 12.71 15.58
C ASN A 255 -1.68 13.15 16.03
N LYS A 256 -1.61 13.82 17.17
CA LYS A 256 -0.37 14.40 17.74
C LYS A 256 0.75 13.35 17.92
N ILE A 257 0.40 12.14 18.35
CA ILE A 257 1.35 11.06 18.60
C ILE A 257 1.97 10.61 17.26
N ALA A 258 1.15 10.48 16.23
CA ALA A 258 1.60 10.11 14.88
C ALA A 258 2.52 11.17 14.27
N GLN A 259 2.20 12.47 14.44
CA GLN A 259 3.07 13.56 13.95
C GLN A 259 4.45 13.50 14.59
N ALA A 260 4.53 13.35 15.93
CA ALA A 260 5.78 13.24 16.66
C ALA A 260 6.57 11.98 16.26
N GLY A 261 5.89 10.84 16.11
CA GLY A 261 6.50 9.58 15.70
C GLY A 261 7.06 9.65 14.28
N ALA A 262 6.30 10.20 13.34
CA ALA A 262 6.72 10.34 11.94
C ALA A 262 7.95 11.26 11.80
N LEU A 263 7.93 12.41 12.47
CA LEU A 263 9.07 13.35 12.48
C LEU A 263 10.34 12.68 13.00
N ALA A 264 10.26 11.97 14.11
CA ALA A 264 11.41 11.28 14.70
C ALA A 264 11.87 10.08 13.86
N ALA A 265 10.95 9.35 13.22
CA ALA A 265 11.26 8.23 12.32
C ALA A 265 11.98 8.73 11.05
N LEU A 266 11.51 9.82 10.45
CA LEU A 266 12.14 10.43 9.27
C LEU A 266 13.61 10.84 9.57
N ALA A 267 13.87 11.35 10.76
CA ALA A 267 15.20 11.74 11.17
C ALA A 267 16.14 10.55 11.50
N ASP A 268 15.62 9.32 11.66
CA ASP A 268 16.42 8.16 12.04
C ASP A 268 16.81 7.28 10.85
N GLN A 269 17.63 7.84 9.97
CA GLN A 269 18.09 7.18 8.75
C GLN A 269 18.90 5.89 9.03
N ALA A 270 19.57 5.81 10.18
CA ALA A 270 20.31 4.61 10.58
C ALA A 270 19.37 3.43 10.85
N HIS A 271 18.25 3.66 11.53
CA HIS A 271 17.23 2.64 11.75
C HIS A 271 16.59 2.20 10.42
N MET A 272 16.24 3.16 9.56
CA MET A 272 15.70 2.86 8.23
C MET A 272 16.66 1.97 7.43
N ALA A 273 17.95 2.29 7.38
CA ALA A 273 18.95 1.48 6.71
C ALA A 273 19.05 0.06 7.30
N ASP A 274 18.89 -0.11 8.62
CA ASP A 274 18.83 -1.43 9.26
C ASP A 274 17.61 -2.23 8.83
N VAL A 275 16.44 -1.61 8.85
CA VAL A 275 15.19 -2.23 8.38
C VAL A 275 15.30 -2.69 6.93
N LEU A 276 15.86 -1.88 6.05
CA LEU A 276 16.08 -2.23 4.64
C LEU A 276 16.95 -3.49 4.48
N ARG A 277 18.06 -3.59 5.24
CA ARG A 277 18.91 -4.80 5.23
C ARG A 277 18.17 -6.03 5.72
N ARG A 278 17.38 -5.91 6.80
CA ARG A 278 16.61 -7.02 7.38
C ARG A 278 15.50 -7.48 6.43
N VAL A 279 14.82 -6.55 5.76
CA VAL A 279 13.81 -6.88 4.74
C VAL A 279 14.44 -7.60 3.55
N ALA A 280 15.61 -7.16 3.08
CA ALA A 280 16.32 -7.84 1.99
C ALA A 280 16.62 -9.31 2.34
N ARG A 281 17.19 -9.58 3.54
CA ARG A 281 17.44 -10.94 4.02
C ARG A 281 16.16 -11.77 4.15
N ALA A 282 15.08 -11.16 4.67
CA ALA A 282 13.80 -11.84 4.82
C ALA A 282 13.22 -12.24 3.46
N ARG A 283 13.33 -11.37 2.44
CA ARG A 283 12.91 -11.70 1.06
C ARG A 283 13.70 -12.87 0.49
N GLU A 284 15.03 -12.84 0.64
CA GLU A 284 15.90 -13.95 0.21
C GLU A 284 15.48 -15.26 0.87
N ARG A 285 15.26 -15.25 2.18
CA ARG A 285 14.83 -16.44 2.91
C ARG A 285 13.44 -16.95 2.49
N ILE A 286 12.48 -16.05 2.26
CA ILE A 286 11.15 -16.42 1.73
C ILE A 286 11.31 -17.09 0.36
N ALA A 287 12.18 -16.56 -0.51
CA ALA A 287 12.46 -17.15 -1.82
C ALA A 287 13.09 -18.55 -1.70
N GLU A 288 14.07 -18.73 -0.81
CA GLU A 288 14.69 -20.04 -0.52
C GLU A 288 13.66 -21.07 -0.03
N ILE A 289 12.77 -20.67 0.89
CA ILE A 289 11.69 -21.53 1.39
C ILE A 289 10.75 -21.92 0.25
N ALA A 290 10.38 -21.00 -0.62
CA ALA A 290 9.52 -21.28 -1.77
C ALA A 290 10.16 -22.27 -2.73
N ILE A 291 11.41 -22.04 -3.13
CA ILE A 291 12.18 -22.90 -4.06
C ILE A 291 12.36 -24.30 -3.47
N ALA A 292 12.71 -24.42 -2.20
CA ALA A 292 12.87 -25.71 -1.51
C ALA A 292 11.57 -26.54 -1.49
N ASN A 293 10.43 -25.91 -1.69
CA ASN A 293 9.11 -26.52 -1.77
C ASN A 293 8.54 -26.63 -3.20
N GLY A 294 9.36 -26.38 -4.23
CA GLY A 294 8.94 -26.48 -5.63
C GLY A 294 8.04 -25.36 -6.12
N LEU A 295 8.02 -24.22 -5.41
CA LEU A 295 7.28 -23.02 -5.80
C LEU A 295 8.20 -21.98 -6.41
N THR A 296 7.64 -21.02 -7.16
CA THR A 296 8.39 -19.96 -7.84
C THR A 296 8.21 -18.62 -7.16
N PRO A 297 9.22 -18.10 -6.42
CA PRO A 297 9.17 -16.75 -5.89
C PRO A 297 9.33 -15.74 -7.03
N LEU A 298 8.47 -14.74 -7.10
CA LEU A 298 8.59 -13.65 -8.05
C LEU A 298 9.56 -12.57 -7.52
N PRO A 299 10.30 -11.89 -8.41
CA PRO A 299 11.14 -10.77 -8.02
C PRO A 299 10.34 -9.70 -7.27
N SER A 300 10.90 -9.15 -6.18
CA SER A 300 10.19 -8.18 -5.36
C SER A 300 11.05 -6.97 -4.98
N ALA A 301 10.49 -5.78 -5.14
CA ALA A 301 11.01 -4.51 -4.66
C ALA A 301 10.19 -3.93 -3.48
N THR A 302 9.53 -4.80 -2.71
CA THR A 302 8.66 -4.43 -1.58
C THR A 302 9.12 -5.08 -0.28
N ASN A 303 8.33 -4.99 0.80
CA ASN A 303 8.56 -5.75 2.02
C ASN A 303 7.80 -7.08 2.08
N PHE A 304 7.54 -7.68 0.93
CA PHE A 304 6.93 -9.01 0.78
C PHE A 304 7.46 -9.72 -0.46
N VAL A 305 7.17 -11.01 -0.59
CA VAL A 305 7.41 -11.80 -1.78
C VAL A 305 6.10 -12.43 -2.21
N THR A 306 5.75 -12.29 -3.49
CA THR A 306 4.68 -13.03 -4.12
C THR A 306 5.24 -14.32 -4.70
N ILE A 307 4.59 -15.44 -4.41
CA ILE A 307 5.06 -16.77 -4.74
C ILE A 307 4.01 -17.44 -5.64
N GLU A 308 4.41 -17.77 -6.86
CA GLU A 308 3.57 -18.56 -7.76
C GLU A 308 3.51 -20.02 -7.31
N CYS A 309 2.27 -20.53 -7.20
CA CYS A 309 2.02 -21.88 -6.67
C CYS A 309 2.07 -23.00 -7.74
N GLY A 310 2.38 -22.67 -8.99
CA GLY A 310 2.54 -23.64 -10.10
C GLY A 310 1.22 -24.22 -10.63
N ARG A 311 0.05 -23.76 -10.15
CA ARG A 311 -1.29 -24.18 -10.55
C ARG A 311 -2.24 -22.97 -10.52
N ASP A 312 -3.53 -23.21 -10.53
CA ASP A 312 -4.58 -22.22 -10.57
C ASP A 312 -4.85 -21.52 -9.20
N GLY A 313 -5.74 -20.53 -9.22
CA GLY A 313 -6.14 -19.79 -8.02
C GLY A 313 -6.85 -20.64 -6.96
N ALA A 314 -7.52 -21.74 -7.35
CA ALA A 314 -8.13 -22.65 -6.40
C ALA A 314 -7.07 -23.38 -5.56
N PHE A 315 -5.96 -23.78 -6.21
CA PHE A 315 -4.82 -24.38 -5.52
C PHE A 315 -4.13 -23.40 -4.57
N ALA A 316 -3.87 -22.17 -5.00
CA ALA A 316 -3.27 -21.15 -4.15
C ALA A 316 -4.17 -20.81 -2.95
N ARG A 317 -5.48 -20.74 -3.14
CA ARG A 317 -6.47 -20.52 -2.07
C ARG A 317 -6.46 -21.65 -1.04
N ARG A 318 -6.31 -22.91 -1.50
CA ARG A 318 -6.16 -24.05 -0.58
C ARG A 318 -4.89 -23.92 0.25
N ILE A 319 -3.74 -23.59 -0.34
CA ILE A 319 -2.50 -23.35 0.40
C ILE A 319 -2.70 -22.24 1.44
N LEU A 320 -3.34 -21.14 1.07
CA LEU A 320 -3.69 -20.07 1.99
C LEU A 320 -4.51 -20.58 3.18
N THR A 321 -5.58 -21.34 2.92
CA THR A 321 -6.46 -21.90 3.95
C THR A 321 -5.69 -22.83 4.89
N GLU A 322 -4.85 -23.70 4.34
CA GLU A 322 -4.04 -24.65 5.08
C GLU A 322 -2.96 -23.98 5.95
N LEU A 323 -2.35 -22.91 5.46
CA LEU A 323 -1.39 -22.12 6.25
C LEU A 323 -2.10 -21.39 7.40
N ILE A 324 -3.27 -20.82 7.15
CA ILE A 324 -4.11 -20.19 8.18
C ILE A 324 -4.50 -21.22 9.26
N ALA A 325 -4.88 -22.44 8.87
CA ALA A 325 -5.19 -23.52 9.78
C ALA A 325 -3.98 -23.93 10.65
N ARG A 326 -2.76 -23.75 10.15
CA ARG A 326 -1.48 -24.00 10.84
C ARG A 326 -0.90 -22.76 11.52
N ASP A 327 -1.73 -21.77 11.78
CA ASP A 327 -1.37 -20.55 12.52
C ASP A 327 -0.39 -19.63 11.79
N ILE A 328 -0.36 -19.67 10.45
CA ILE A 328 0.44 -18.77 9.61
C ILE A 328 -0.52 -17.85 8.85
N PHE A 329 -0.54 -16.57 9.20
CA PHE A 329 -1.33 -15.57 8.50
C PHE A 329 -0.56 -15.00 7.31
N ILE A 330 -1.00 -15.34 6.11
CA ILE A 330 -0.54 -14.79 4.83
C ILE A 330 -1.71 -14.22 4.02
N ARG A 331 -1.43 -13.71 2.84
CA ARG A 331 -2.43 -13.22 1.88
C ARG A 331 -2.19 -13.80 0.50
N MET A 332 -3.10 -13.49 -0.43
CA MET A 332 -2.97 -13.78 -1.86
C MET A 332 -3.56 -12.63 -2.67
N PRO A 333 -3.13 -12.44 -3.93
CA PRO A 333 -3.85 -11.58 -4.89
C PRO A 333 -5.28 -12.06 -5.07
N GLY A 334 -6.23 -11.13 -5.26
CA GLY A 334 -7.65 -11.44 -5.26
C GLY A 334 -8.27 -11.70 -6.64
N VAL A 335 -7.51 -11.50 -7.73
CA VAL A 335 -8.03 -11.48 -9.10
C VAL A 335 -7.22 -12.40 -10.01
N ALA A 336 -7.89 -13.17 -10.84
CA ALA A 336 -7.24 -14.00 -11.86
C ALA A 336 -6.58 -13.12 -12.96
N PRO A 337 -5.41 -13.51 -13.49
CA PRO A 337 -4.65 -14.75 -13.18
C PRO A 337 -3.70 -14.61 -11.99
N LEU A 338 -3.65 -13.44 -11.30
CA LEU A 338 -2.72 -13.16 -10.20
C LEU A 338 -3.01 -14.03 -8.98
N ASP A 339 -4.26 -14.46 -8.80
CA ASP A 339 -4.73 -15.29 -7.69
C ASP A 339 -4.14 -16.72 -7.66
N ARG A 340 -3.32 -17.11 -8.69
CA ARG A 340 -2.51 -18.31 -8.67
C ARG A 340 -1.32 -18.24 -7.70
N CYS A 341 -1.12 -17.09 -7.08
CA CYS A 341 -0.02 -16.78 -6.17
C CYS A 341 -0.49 -16.65 -4.73
N ILE A 342 0.43 -16.91 -3.80
CA ILE A 342 0.34 -16.45 -2.40
C ILE A 342 1.32 -15.29 -2.17
N ARG A 343 1.07 -14.46 -1.14
CA ARG A 343 1.91 -13.32 -0.81
C ARG A 343 2.34 -13.37 0.65
N VAL A 344 3.65 -13.36 0.89
CA VAL A 344 4.29 -13.51 2.20
C VAL A 344 5.09 -12.26 2.52
N SER A 345 4.75 -11.55 3.60
CA SER A 345 5.47 -10.37 4.07
C SER A 345 6.80 -10.75 4.72
N ALA A 346 7.78 -9.85 4.64
CA ALA A 346 9.06 -10.00 5.34
C ALA A 346 8.81 -10.13 6.86
N GLY A 347 9.12 -11.29 7.40
CA GLY A 347 8.98 -11.66 8.81
C GLY A 347 10.31 -11.61 9.57
N ALA A 348 10.25 -11.68 10.89
CA ALA A 348 11.40 -12.02 11.72
C ALA A 348 11.79 -13.50 11.52
N ASP A 349 12.98 -13.91 11.99
CA ASP A 349 13.46 -15.27 11.79
C ASP A 349 12.47 -16.33 12.32
N ALA A 350 11.86 -16.09 13.49
CA ALA A 350 10.86 -16.99 14.05
C ALA A 350 9.59 -17.11 13.20
N ASP A 351 9.15 -16.01 12.55
CA ASP A 351 8.00 -16.03 11.65
C ASP A 351 8.29 -16.88 10.40
N LEU A 352 9.50 -16.72 9.84
CA LEU A 352 9.93 -17.44 8.64
C LEU A 352 10.24 -18.91 8.94
N ASP A 353 10.73 -19.24 10.16
CA ASP A 353 10.85 -20.64 10.63
C ASP A 353 9.48 -21.31 10.69
N ALA A 354 8.48 -20.62 11.28
CA ALA A 354 7.12 -21.14 11.35
C ALA A 354 6.50 -21.33 9.96
N PHE A 355 6.74 -20.42 9.03
CA PHE A 355 6.31 -20.55 7.63
C PHE A 355 6.98 -21.75 6.94
N ALA A 356 8.32 -21.90 7.08
CA ALA A 356 9.07 -23.00 6.51
C ALA A 356 8.61 -24.38 7.02
N GLU A 357 8.27 -24.48 8.30
CA GLU A 357 7.71 -25.68 8.92
C GLU A 357 6.31 -26.02 8.36
N ALA A 358 5.45 -25.00 8.20
CA ALA A 358 4.05 -25.21 7.83
C ALA A 358 3.83 -25.46 6.32
N LEU A 359 4.63 -24.84 5.44
CA LEU A 359 4.42 -24.85 3.99
C LEU A 359 4.40 -26.25 3.36
N PRO A 360 5.34 -27.19 3.68
CA PRO A 360 5.31 -28.53 3.10
C PRO A 360 4.02 -29.31 3.41
N ALA A 361 3.48 -29.14 4.61
CA ALA A 361 2.24 -29.79 5.00
C ALA A 361 1.02 -29.17 4.30
N ALA A 362 1.01 -27.84 4.14
CA ALA A 362 -0.04 -27.12 3.41
C ALA A 362 -0.10 -27.55 1.93
N LEU A 363 1.04 -27.77 1.31
CA LEU A 363 1.13 -28.23 -0.10
C LEU A 363 0.61 -29.65 -0.30
N ARG A 364 0.80 -30.55 0.68
CA ARG A 364 0.37 -31.96 0.63
C ARG A 364 -1.09 -32.18 1.03
N ALA A 365 -1.76 -31.18 1.59
CA ALA A 365 -3.16 -31.33 2.01
C ALA A 365 -4.05 -31.74 0.82
N PRO A 366 -4.94 -32.73 1.00
CA PRO A 366 -5.83 -33.14 -0.09
C PRO A 366 -6.74 -31.99 -0.53
N ALA A 367 -7.19 -32.03 -1.78
CA ALA A 367 -8.29 -31.17 -2.18
C ALA A 367 -9.54 -31.62 -1.39
N ASP A 368 -10.18 -30.66 -0.72
CA ASP A 368 -11.51 -30.93 -0.15
C ASP A 368 -12.41 -31.42 -1.28
N GLY A 369 -13.00 -32.60 -1.12
CA GLY A 369 -13.87 -33.26 -2.09
C GLY A 369 -15.24 -32.57 -2.21
#